data_91f8e10670f10fb4b5e23ee79253cdfb
#
_entry.id   91f8e10670f10fb4b5e23ee79253cdfb
#
_cell.length_a   1.000
_cell.length_b   1.000
_cell.length_c   1.000
_cell.angle_alpha   90.00
_cell.angle_beta   90.00
_cell.angle_gamma   90.00
#
_symmetry.space_group_name_H-M   'P 1'
#
loop_
_entity.id
_entity.type
_entity.pdbx_description
1 polymer ?
#
loop_
_entity_poly.entity_id
_entity_poly.type
_entity_poly.pdbx_seq_one_letter_code
_entity_poly.pdbx_strand_id
1 'polypeptide(L)'
;MSGLKWTRRAPRNIARHLHHLGIPVSARTVARLLKKMKFSLHRNRKMLESGLKNPPPRRVRNRQFLYIQRQRKQFTARGAPVISVDTKKKELIGRFKNPGERWERHAQAVNDHDFRSDAKGMAIPYGVYDPQRNHGFVAVGTSRETPAFAVDAICLWWQCCGQKHYPEARELLILADSGGGNGARVRAWKYHLQHKLANRYQLSVTVTHYPPGSSKWNPIQHRLFSQSSSNWEATPLTSYELMVNYIRTTETSTGLKVCARLFPKGYQKGETISDPQMRQLLLTRHKTLPGWNYTLTPHKM
;
A
#
# COMPACT_ATOMS: atom_id res chain seq x y z
N MET A 1 14.69 -38.11 26.30
CA MET A 1 14.91 -37.39 25.02
C MET A 1 13.54 -37.15 24.37
N SER A 2 13.12 -35.92 24.16
CA SER A 2 11.89 -35.67 23.42
C SER A 2 12.12 -36.05 21.97
N GLY A 3 11.31 -36.96 21.42
CA GLY A 3 11.38 -37.36 20.02
C GLY A 3 11.27 -36.17 19.07
N LEU A 4 11.90 -36.26 17.91
CA LEU A 4 11.87 -35.22 16.88
C LEU A 4 10.42 -34.94 16.48
N LYS A 5 9.90 -33.74 16.80
CA LYS A 5 8.49 -33.39 16.60
C LYS A 5 8.22 -32.69 15.25
N TRP A 6 9.25 -32.50 14.39
CA TRP A 6 9.13 -31.82 13.09
C TRP A 6 10.32 -32.16 12.16
N THR A 7 10.12 -31.97 10.87
CA THR A 7 11.18 -32.09 9.86
C THR A 7 10.97 -31.08 8.73
N ARG A 8 12.10 -30.58 8.19
CA ARG A 8 12.12 -29.76 6.95
C ARG A 8 12.43 -30.59 5.71
N ARG A 9 12.81 -31.85 5.86
CA ARG A 9 13.22 -32.70 4.74
C ARG A 9 12.01 -33.04 3.87
N ALA A 10 12.16 -32.93 2.57
CA ALA A 10 11.16 -33.43 1.63
C ALA A 10 11.01 -34.97 1.77
N PRO A 11 9.81 -35.53 1.56
CA PRO A 11 9.59 -36.97 1.66
C PRO A 11 10.57 -37.82 0.82
N ARG A 12 10.98 -37.32 -0.35
CA ARG A 12 12.01 -37.96 -1.20
C ARG A 12 13.37 -38.07 -0.50
N ASN A 13 13.79 -37.03 0.23
CA ASN A 13 15.07 -37.03 0.93
C ASN A 13 15.02 -37.93 2.19
N ILE A 14 13.86 -38.02 2.83
CA ILE A 14 13.64 -38.96 3.94
C ILE A 14 13.67 -40.40 3.41
N ALA A 15 13.01 -40.70 2.30
CA ALA A 15 13.03 -42.02 1.67
C ALA A 15 14.46 -42.43 1.30
N ARG A 16 15.24 -41.54 0.71
CA ARG A 16 16.66 -41.79 0.39
C ARG A 16 17.50 -42.09 1.66
N HIS A 17 17.29 -41.35 2.71
CA HIS A 17 17.99 -41.60 3.98
C HIS A 17 17.62 -42.94 4.61
N LEU A 18 16.31 -43.29 4.59
CA LEU A 18 15.86 -44.60 5.07
C LEU A 18 16.44 -45.74 4.23
N HIS A 19 16.54 -45.56 2.92
CA HIS A 19 17.16 -46.56 2.04
C HIS A 19 18.62 -46.80 2.43
N HIS A 20 19.42 -45.77 2.75
CA HIS A 20 20.79 -45.91 3.27
C HIS A 20 20.85 -46.64 4.62
N LEU A 21 19.77 -46.64 5.38
CA LEU A 21 19.66 -47.36 6.64
C LEU A 21 19.10 -48.79 6.45
N GLY A 22 19.04 -49.30 5.20
CA GLY A 22 18.49 -50.64 4.89
C GLY A 22 16.96 -50.74 4.88
N ILE A 23 16.24 -49.60 4.92
CA ILE A 23 14.78 -49.56 4.90
C ILE A 23 14.30 -49.01 3.55
N PRO A 24 14.02 -49.86 2.55
CA PRO A 24 13.60 -49.41 1.22
C PRO A 24 12.12 -48.98 1.25
N VAL A 25 11.90 -47.66 1.17
CA VAL A 25 10.56 -47.06 1.13
C VAL A 25 10.47 -45.97 0.07
N SER A 26 9.32 -45.84 -0.56
CA SER A 26 9.08 -44.78 -1.53
C SER A 26 8.76 -43.46 -0.85
N ALA A 27 9.02 -42.33 -1.55
CA ALA A 27 8.64 -41.01 -1.08
C ALA A 27 7.12 -40.90 -0.80
N ARG A 28 6.29 -41.61 -1.59
CA ARG A 28 4.85 -41.68 -1.41
C ARG A 28 4.46 -42.38 -0.09
N THR A 29 5.16 -43.47 0.23
CA THR A 29 5.01 -44.18 1.50
C THR A 29 5.40 -43.30 2.68
N VAL A 30 6.53 -42.60 2.60
CA VAL A 30 6.96 -41.62 3.62
C VAL A 30 5.88 -40.54 3.85
N ALA A 31 5.36 -39.97 2.78
CA ALA A 31 4.31 -38.94 2.89
C ALA A 31 3.04 -39.48 3.55
N ARG A 32 2.64 -40.72 3.23
CA ARG A 32 1.49 -41.43 3.84
C ARG A 32 1.73 -41.67 5.33
N LEU A 33 2.92 -42.14 5.71
CA LEU A 33 3.29 -42.38 7.11
C LEU A 33 3.31 -41.09 7.92
N LEU A 34 3.90 -39.99 7.37
CA LEU A 34 3.85 -38.70 8.02
C LEU A 34 2.41 -38.24 8.29
N LYS A 35 1.49 -38.38 7.30
CA LYS A 35 0.07 -38.08 7.49
C LYS A 35 -0.58 -38.96 8.57
N LYS A 36 -0.27 -40.27 8.59
CA LYS A 36 -0.77 -41.21 9.63
C LYS A 36 -0.27 -40.78 11.01
N MET A 37 0.95 -40.28 11.13
CA MET A 37 1.52 -39.71 12.37
C MET A 37 1.03 -38.27 12.63
N LYS A 38 0.00 -37.79 11.93
CA LYS A 38 -0.59 -36.43 12.07
C LYS A 38 0.37 -35.27 11.72
N PHE A 39 1.41 -35.53 10.94
CA PHE A 39 2.23 -34.47 10.36
C PHE A 39 1.58 -33.92 9.09
N SER A 40 1.60 -32.59 8.94
CA SER A 40 1.21 -31.90 7.72
C SER A 40 2.12 -30.70 7.47
N LEU A 41 2.13 -30.20 6.24
CA LEU A 41 2.90 -29.03 5.92
C LEU A 41 2.19 -27.79 6.48
N HIS A 42 2.86 -27.12 7.40
CA HIS A 42 2.37 -25.87 7.98
C HIS A 42 3.31 -24.71 7.64
N ARG A 43 2.73 -23.58 7.30
CA ARG A 43 3.43 -22.30 7.31
C ARG A 43 3.16 -21.61 8.64
N ASN A 44 4.10 -20.77 9.10
CA ASN A 44 3.85 -19.97 10.28
C ASN A 44 2.58 -19.14 10.08
N ARG A 45 1.63 -19.32 10.98
CA ARG A 45 0.39 -18.54 10.99
C ARG A 45 0.62 -17.26 11.76
N LYS A 46 0.41 -16.14 11.09
CA LYS A 46 0.48 -14.83 11.71
C LYS A 46 -0.73 -14.67 12.65
N MET A 47 -0.51 -14.80 13.96
CA MET A 47 -1.55 -14.65 15.00
C MET A 47 -1.80 -13.20 15.35
N LEU A 48 -0.72 -12.43 15.44
CA LEU A 48 -0.73 -10.99 15.72
C LEU A 48 -0.11 -10.24 14.55
N GLU A 49 -0.57 -9.03 14.32
CA GLU A 49 0.04 -8.18 13.32
C GLU A 49 1.37 -7.66 13.86
N SER A 50 2.45 -7.98 13.15
CA SER A 50 3.79 -7.56 13.53
C SER A 50 3.90 -6.03 13.59
N GLY A 51 4.60 -5.51 14.59
CA GLY A 51 4.90 -4.08 14.76
C GLY A 51 3.91 -3.30 15.63
N LEU A 52 2.82 -3.91 16.07
CA LEU A 52 1.89 -3.26 16.99
C LEU A 52 2.11 -3.75 18.41
N LYS A 53 2.56 -2.86 19.32
CA LYS A 53 2.63 -3.16 20.75
C LYS A 53 1.24 -3.45 21.34
N ASN A 54 0.23 -2.67 20.93
CA ASN A 54 -1.16 -2.80 21.37
C ASN A 54 -2.09 -2.78 20.15
N PRO A 55 -2.36 -3.92 19.51
CA PRO A 55 -3.31 -3.98 18.40
C PRO A 55 -4.73 -3.71 18.91
N PRO A 56 -5.56 -2.98 18.12
CA PRO A 56 -6.93 -2.74 18.52
C PRO A 56 -7.70 -4.07 18.62
N PRO A 57 -8.63 -4.21 19.59
CA PRO A 57 -9.43 -5.42 19.75
C PRO A 57 -10.12 -5.83 18.45
N ARG A 58 -10.27 -7.14 18.23
CA ARG A 58 -10.88 -7.70 17.00
C ARG A 58 -12.26 -7.10 16.71
N ARG A 59 -13.08 -6.88 17.76
CA ARG A 59 -14.40 -6.23 17.64
C ARG A 59 -14.31 -4.81 17.09
N VAL A 60 -13.32 -4.03 17.54
CA VAL A 60 -13.09 -2.65 17.06
C VAL A 60 -12.65 -2.66 15.60
N ARG A 61 -11.75 -3.55 15.22
CA ARG A 61 -11.30 -3.73 13.84
C ARG A 61 -12.45 -4.10 12.92
N ASN A 62 -13.26 -5.10 13.29
CA ASN A 62 -14.42 -5.52 12.49
C ASN A 62 -15.42 -4.37 12.31
N ARG A 63 -15.71 -3.62 13.37
CA ARG A 63 -16.58 -2.44 13.31
C ARG A 63 -16.06 -1.41 12.31
N GLN A 64 -14.75 -1.18 12.25
CA GLN A 64 -14.15 -0.24 11.29
C GLN A 64 -14.25 -0.76 9.86
N PHE A 65 -13.98 -2.03 9.59
CA PHE A 65 -14.13 -2.60 8.24
C PHE A 65 -15.57 -2.50 7.73
N LEU A 66 -16.55 -2.83 8.57
CA LEU A 66 -17.98 -2.68 8.23
C LEU A 66 -18.33 -1.21 7.96
N TYR A 67 -17.75 -0.30 8.73
CA TYR A 67 -17.95 1.13 8.53
C TYR A 67 -17.39 1.59 7.19
N ILE A 68 -16.14 1.23 6.86
CA ILE A 68 -15.51 1.53 5.55
C ILE A 68 -16.36 0.98 4.41
N GLN A 69 -16.83 -0.27 4.52
CA GLN A 69 -17.66 -0.90 3.50
C GLN A 69 -18.99 -0.13 3.29
N ARG A 70 -19.63 0.31 4.37
CA ARG A 70 -20.85 1.12 4.30
C ARG A 70 -20.59 2.47 3.64
N GLN A 71 -19.53 3.18 4.04
CA GLN A 71 -19.17 4.46 3.43
C GLN A 71 -18.89 4.31 1.92
N ARG A 72 -18.12 3.32 1.53
CA ARG A 72 -17.88 3.03 0.11
C ARG A 72 -19.18 2.84 -0.65
N LYS A 73 -20.09 2.00 -0.17
CA LYS A 73 -21.40 1.76 -0.81
C LYS A 73 -22.21 3.07 -0.94
N GLN A 74 -22.25 3.88 0.10
CA GLN A 74 -22.99 5.15 0.10
C GLN A 74 -22.43 6.14 -0.92
N PHE A 75 -21.11 6.34 -0.95
CA PHE A 75 -20.47 7.26 -1.90
C PHE A 75 -20.63 6.75 -3.34
N THR A 76 -20.41 5.46 -3.58
CA THR A 76 -20.62 4.87 -4.91
C THR A 76 -22.07 5.01 -5.39
N ALA A 77 -23.04 4.79 -4.52
CA ALA A 77 -24.47 4.94 -4.87
C ALA A 77 -24.86 6.38 -5.27
N ARG A 78 -24.15 7.39 -4.75
CA ARG A 78 -24.33 8.80 -5.12
C ARG A 78 -23.48 9.23 -6.34
N GLY A 79 -22.73 8.33 -6.96
CA GLY A 79 -21.80 8.66 -8.02
C GLY A 79 -20.57 9.47 -7.56
N ALA A 80 -20.36 9.58 -6.26
CA ALA A 80 -19.24 10.33 -5.69
C ALA A 80 -17.93 9.53 -5.74
N PRO A 81 -16.78 10.18 -5.97
CA PRO A 81 -15.50 9.51 -6.04
C PRO A 81 -15.10 8.85 -4.72
N VAL A 82 -14.58 7.63 -4.83
CA VAL A 82 -13.97 6.86 -3.76
C VAL A 82 -12.55 6.52 -4.15
N ILE A 83 -11.57 6.98 -3.42
CA ILE A 83 -10.17 6.67 -3.70
C ILE A 83 -9.50 5.95 -2.54
N SER A 84 -8.59 5.07 -2.88
CA SER A 84 -7.68 4.41 -1.95
C SER A 84 -6.29 5.00 -2.15
N VAL A 85 -5.65 5.44 -1.07
CA VAL A 85 -4.36 6.11 -1.12
C VAL A 85 -3.34 5.44 -0.22
N ASP A 86 -2.09 5.41 -0.68
CA ASP A 86 -0.95 4.93 0.11
C ASP A 86 0.38 5.29 -0.55
N THR A 87 1.47 5.18 0.23
CA THR A 87 2.84 5.23 -0.29
C THR A 87 3.33 3.82 -0.59
N LYS A 88 3.77 3.56 -1.82
CA LYS A 88 4.48 2.33 -2.16
C LYS A 88 5.85 2.30 -1.47
N LYS A 89 6.39 1.10 -1.25
CA LYS A 89 7.79 0.95 -0.84
C LYS A 89 8.68 1.86 -1.69
N LYS A 90 9.59 2.60 -1.03
CA LYS A 90 10.57 3.46 -1.69
C LYS A 90 11.55 2.63 -2.48
N GLU A 91 11.93 3.11 -3.66
CA GLU A 91 12.84 2.42 -4.56
C GLU A 91 14.12 3.26 -4.75
N LEU A 92 15.27 2.61 -4.70
CA LEU A 92 16.54 3.25 -5.02
C LEU A 92 16.65 3.47 -6.53
N ILE A 93 17.10 4.65 -6.93
CA ILE A 93 17.35 4.97 -8.33
C ILE A 93 18.83 4.72 -8.64
N GLY A 94 19.07 3.76 -9.53
CA GLY A 94 20.41 3.30 -9.88
C GLY A 94 20.40 1.86 -10.39
N ARG A 95 21.59 1.27 -10.52
CA ARG A 95 21.73 -0.15 -10.92
C ARG A 95 21.59 -1.07 -9.71
N PHE A 96 20.42 -1.11 -9.09
CA PHE A 96 20.11 -1.96 -7.95
C PHE A 96 19.28 -3.17 -8.34
N LYS A 97 19.47 -4.27 -7.60
CA LYS A 97 18.71 -5.52 -7.78
C LYS A 97 17.24 -5.31 -7.48
N ASN A 98 16.38 -5.64 -8.43
CA ASN A 98 14.96 -5.78 -8.21
C ASN A 98 14.56 -7.26 -8.18
N PRO A 99 13.55 -7.64 -7.37
CA PRO A 99 13.05 -9.01 -7.31
C PRO A 99 12.50 -9.47 -8.67
N GLY A 100 12.41 -10.79 -8.84
CA GLY A 100 11.86 -11.43 -10.03
C GLY A 100 12.92 -11.95 -10.96
N GLU A 101 12.48 -12.53 -12.09
CA GLU A 101 13.29 -13.12 -13.14
C GLU A 101 12.70 -12.74 -14.49
N ARG A 102 13.55 -12.55 -15.51
CA ARG A 102 13.11 -12.28 -16.88
C ARG A 102 14.00 -13.02 -17.89
N TRP A 103 13.47 -13.27 -19.07
CA TRP A 103 14.22 -13.87 -20.15
C TRP A 103 15.17 -12.84 -20.77
N GLU A 104 16.48 -13.04 -20.59
CA GLU A 104 17.56 -12.24 -21.18
C GLU A 104 18.70 -13.15 -21.64
N ARG A 105 19.48 -12.67 -22.61
CA ARG A 105 20.64 -13.42 -23.09
C ARG A 105 21.75 -13.50 -22.03
N HIS A 106 21.93 -12.44 -21.25
CA HIS A 106 22.96 -12.34 -20.21
C HIS A 106 22.38 -11.70 -18.96
N ALA A 107 22.79 -12.19 -17.78
CA ALA A 107 22.42 -11.58 -16.52
C ALA A 107 23.01 -10.16 -16.41
N GLN A 108 22.21 -9.19 -15.98
CA GLN A 108 22.70 -7.84 -15.69
C GLN A 108 23.41 -7.81 -14.34
N ALA A 109 24.64 -7.29 -14.30
CA ALA A 109 25.33 -7.01 -13.06
C ALA A 109 24.69 -5.80 -12.38
N VAL A 110 24.28 -5.95 -11.13
CA VAL A 110 23.60 -4.91 -10.33
C VAL A 110 24.14 -4.92 -8.90
N ASN A 111 24.06 -3.76 -8.23
CA ASN A 111 24.41 -3.63 -6.81
C ASN A 111 23.31 -4.19 -5.91
N ASP A 112 23.69 -4.70 -4.75
CA ASP A 112 22.73 -5.01 -3.69
C ASP A 112 22.26 -3.71 -2.99
N HIS A 113 21.12 -3.76 -2.33
CA HIS A 113 20.52 -2.63 -1.62
C HIS A 113 21.33 -2.15 -0.39
N ASP A 114 22.36 -2.85 0.00
CA ASP A 114 23.26 -2.48 1.09
C ASP A 114 24.12 -1.26 0.74
N PHE A 115 24.42 -1.05 -0.54
CA PHE A 115 25.25 0.07 -1.05
C PHE A 115 24.40 1.26 -1.46
N ARG A 116 23.61 1.81 -0.54
CA ARG A 116 22.71 2.94 -0.80
C ARG A 116 23.41 4.23 -1.21
N SER A 117 24.68 4.39 -0.89
CA SER A 117 25.52 5.52 -1.31
C SER A 117 25.64 5.64 -2.83
N ASP A 118 25.55 4.51 -3.55
CA ASP A 118 25.64 4.46 -5.00
C ASP A 118 24.36 4.86 -5.73
N ALA A 119 23.29 5.13 -4.96
CA ALA A 119 22.02 5.57 -5.52
C ALA A 119 22.08 7.04 -5.96
N LYS A 120 21.57 7.32 -7.16
CA LYS A 120 21.33 8.69 -7.64
C LYS A 120 20.26 9.42 -6.82
N GLY A 121 19.46 8.66 -6.07
CA GLY A 121 18.40 9.15 -5.21
C GLY A 121 17.41 8.06 -4.84
N MET A 122 16.31 8.48 -4.20
CA MET A 122 15.26 7.57 -3.75
C MET A 122 13.91 8.04 -4.31
N ALA A 123 13.24 7.20 -5.05
CA ALA A 123 11.88 7.44 -5.50
C ALA A 123 10.87 7.11 -4.40
N ILE A 124 9.88 7.99 -4.25
CA ILE A 124 8.78 7.86 -3.29
C ILE A 124 7.46 7.85 -4.07
N PRO A 125 6.99 6.68 -4.53
CA PRO A 125 5.75 6.62 -5.27
C PRO A 125 4.56 6.72 -4.32
N TYR A 126 3.76 7.76 -4.47
CA TYR A 126 2.48 7.91 -3.79
C TYR A 126 1.36 7.61 -4.77
N GLY A 127 0.54 6.63 -4.44
CA GLY A 127 -0.54 6.16 -5.29
C GLY A 127 -1.90 6.66 -4.86
N VAL A 128 -2.75 6.86 -5.85
CA VAL A 128 -4.18 7.07 -5.73
C VAL A 128 -4.86 6.06 -6.64
N TYR A 129 -5.70 5.20 -6.10
CA TYR A 129 -6.44 4.20 -6.84
C TYR A 129 -7.95 4.44 -6.73
N ASP A 130 -8.59 4.59 -7.87
CA ASP A 130 -10.04 4.70 -8.01
C ASP A 130 -10.63 3.31 -8.32
N PRO A 131 -11.26 2.65 -7.35
CA PRO A 131 -11.80 1.31 -7.54
C PRO A 131 -13.06 1.28 -8.42
N GLN A 132 -13.77 2.39 -8.59
CA GLN A 132 -14.98 2.45 -9.41
C GLN A 132 -14.63 2.42 -10.90
N ARG A 133 -13.52 3.03 -11.27
CA ARG A 133 -13.01 3.12 -12.65
C ARG A 133 -11.86 2.17 -12.95
N ASN A 134 -11.40 1.43 -11.94
CA ASN A 134 -10.17 0.61 -12.03
C ASN A 134 -8.99 1.43 -12.57
N HIS A 135 -8.83 2.64 -12.05
CA HIS A 135 -7.84 3.61 -12.53
C HIS A 135 -6.84 3.95 -11.43
N GLY A 136 -5.55 3.83 -11.75
CA GLY A 136 -4.43 4.19 -10.87
C GLY A 136 -3.79 5.51 -11.29
N PHE A 137 -3.35 6.29 -10.31
CA PHE A 137 -2.48 7.44 -10.50
C PHE A 137 -1.32 7.35 -9.51
N VAL A 138 -0.09 7.63 -9.97
CA VAL A 138 1.08 7.61 -9.11
C VAL A 138 1.90 8.89 -9.29
N ALA A 139 2.07 9.63 -8.21
CA ALA A 139 3.04 10.72 -8.12
C ALA A 139 4.37 10.16 -7.61
N VAL A 140 5.42 10.22 -8.41
CA VAL A 140 6.76 9.77 -8.04
C VAL A 140 7.54 10.94 -7.46
N GLY A 141 7.59 11.03 -6.14
CA GLY A 141 8.36 12.06 -5.42
C GLY A 141 9.85 11.73 -5.37
N THR A 142 10.68 12.77 -5.28
CA THR A 142 12.15 12.67 -5.27
C THR A 142 12.80 13.12 -3.97
N SER A 143 12.02 13.60 -2.99
CA SER A 143 12.57 14.20 -1.77
C SER A 143 12.18 13.45 -0.50
N ARG A 144 11.12 13.84 0.18
CA ARG A 144 10.69 13.28 1.47
C ARG A 144 9.22 12.88 1.45
N GLU A 145 8.91 11.75 2.07
CA GLU A 145 7.54 11.34 2.36
C GLU A 145 7.02 12.17 3.54
N THR A 146 6.10 13.08 3.26
CA THR A 146 5.49 13.98 4.24
C THR A 146 3.98 14.05 4.04
N PRO A 147 3.21 14.51 5.05
CA PRO A 147 1.78 14.77 4.87
C PRO A 147 1.48 15.76 3.74
N ALA A 148 2.31 16.80 3.61
CA ALA A 148 2.20 17.78 2.54
C ALA A 148 2.36 17.13 1.15
N PHE A 149 3.36 16.26 0.97
CA PHE A 149 3.56 15.50 -0.27
C PHE A 149 2.35 14.61 -0.59
N ALA A 150 1.85 13.87 0.40
CA ALA A 150 0.72 12.99 0.22
C ALA A 150 -0.53 13.74 -0.26
N VAL A 151 -0.83 14.90 0.32
CA VAL A 151 -1.98 15.73 -0.09
C VAL A 151 -1.73 16.37 -1.46
N ASP A 152 -0.52 16.88 -1.72
CA ASP A 152 -0.18 17.42 -3.04
C ASP A 152 -0.32 16.36 -4.15
N ALA A 153 0.04 15.11 -3.88
CA ALA A 153 -0.17 14.00 -4.81
C ALA A 153 -1.67 13.72 -5.08
N ILE A 154 -2.53 13.81 -4.06
CA ILE A 154 -3.98 13.69 -4.22
C ILE A 154 -4.54 14.88 -5.01
N CYS A 155 -4.06 16.10 -4.75
CA CYS A 155 -4.45 17.27 -5.53
C CYS A 155 -4.05 17.14 -7.01
N LEU A 156 -2.87 16.60 -7.27
CA LEU A 156 -2.40 16.34 -8.63
C LEU A 156 -3.26 15.29 -9.34
N TRP A 157 -3.63 14.20 -8.63
CA TRP A 157 -4.61 13.24 -9.14
C TRP A 157 -5.95 13.91 -9.47
N TRP A 158 -6.46 14.76 -8.57
CA TRP A 158 -7.73 15.46 -8.76
C TRP A 158 -7.70 16.31 -10.04
N GLN A 159 -6.64 17.08 -10.23
CA GLN A 159 -6.44 17.91 -11.44
C GLN A 159 -6.31 17.09 -12.71
N CYS A 160 -5.53 16.01 -12.68
CA CYS A 160 -5.22 15.23 -13.88
C CYS A 160 -6.32 14.24 -14.28
N CYS A 161 -7.06 13.72 -13.32
CA CYS A 161 -7.99 12.61 -13.50
C CYS A 161 -9.34 12.87 -12.83
N GLY A 162 -9.35 13.27 -11.56
CA GLY A 162 -10.55 13.37 -10.73
C GLY A 162 -11.60 14.30 -11.31
N GLN A 163 -11.25 15.54 -11.61
CA GLN A 163 -12.17 16.53 -12.18
C GLN A 163 -12.77 16.08 -13.53
N LYS A 164 -11.96 15.43 -14.37
CA LYS A 164 -12.44 14.89 -15.65
C LYS A 164 -13.44 13.75 -15.47
N HIS A 165 -13.18 12.89 -14.48
CA HIS A 165 -14.00 11.70 -14.24
C HIS A 165 -15.26 11.99 -13.42
N TYR A 166 -15.23 13.04 -12.61
CA TYR A 166 -16.27 13.42 -11.65
C TYR A 166 -16.48 14.95 -11.67
N PRO A 167 -16.93 15.53 -12.79
CA PRO A 167 -17.01 16.98 -12.96
C PRO A 167 -17.97 17.66 -11.98
N GLU A 168 -19.05 16.96 -11.59
CA GLU A 168 -20.07 17.48 -10.67
C GLU A 168 -19.84 17.09 -9.20
N ALA A 169 -18.72 16.44 -8.89
CA ALA A 169 -18.50 15.98 -7.52
C ALA A 169 -18.32 17.14 -6.54
N ARG A 170 -19.08 17.09 -5.45
CA ARG A 170 -18.97 17.99 -4.30
C ARG A 170 -18.42 17.28 -3.06
N GLU A 171 -18.22 15.99 -3.16
CA GLU A 171 -17.71 15.16 -2.06
C GLU A 171 -16.69 14.14 -2.57
N LEU A 172 -15.79 13.73 -1.69
CA LEU A 172 -14.74 12.73 -1.97
C LEU A 172 -14.55 11.84 -0.75
N LEU A 173 -14.52 10.53 -0.95
CA LEU A 173 -14.14 9.57 0.08
C LEU A 173 -12.69 9.11 -0.13
N ILE A 174 -11.85 9.31 0.88
CA ILE A 174 -10.47 8.84 0.93
C ILE A 174 -10.36 7.66 1.89
N LEU A 175 -9.89 6.53 1.38
CA LEU A 175 -9.53 5.35 2.16
C LEU A 175 -7.99 5.37 2.34
N ALA A 176 -7.53 5.50 3.57
CA ALA A 176 -6.11 5.64 3.88
C ALA A 176 -5.66 4.64 4.96
N ASP A 177 -4.38 4.33 5.01
CA ASP A 177 -3.81 3.60 6.13
C ASP A 177 -3.75 4.48 7.40
N SER A 178 -3.60 3.84 8.56
CA SER A 178 -3.47 4.56 9.83
C SER A 178 -2.06 5.04 10.16
N GLY A 179 -1.08 4.69 9.34
CA GLY A 179 0.34 5.03 9.51
C GLY A 179 0.90 5.94 8.43
N GLY A 180 2.18 6.27 8.54
CA GLY A 180 2.86 7.12 7.55
C GLY A 180 2.38 8.57 7.53
N GLY A 181 2.64 9.26 6.43
CA GLY A 181 2.30 10.68 6.23
C GLY A 181 0.79 10.96 6.21
N ASN A 182 -0.02 9.98 5.82
CA ASN A 182 -1.48 10.03 5.79
C ASN A 182 -2.15 9.40 7.04
N GLY A 183 -1.38 9.24 8.13
CA GLY A 183 -1.86 8.60 9.35
C GLY A 183 -2.99 9.35 10.07
N ALA A 184 -3.88 8.60 10.72
CA ALA A 184 -5.07 9.14 11.39
C ALA A 184 -4.77 10.17 12.50
N ARG A 185 -3.60 10.10 13.14
CA ARG A 185 -3.18 11.02 14.20
C ARG A 185 -2.42 12.24 13.70
N VAL A 186 -2.01 12.26 12.43
CA VAL A 186 -1.16 13.30 11.85
C VAL A 186 -1.95 14.59 11.65
N ARG A 187 -1.57 15.66 12.36
CA ARG A 187 -2.22 16.97 12.27
C ARG A 187 -2.00 17.61 10.90
N ALA A 188 -0.76 17.60 10.39
CA ALA A 188 -0.40 18.17 9.11
C ALA A 188 -1.17 17.54 7.93
N TRP A 189 -1.48 16.22 7.98
CA TRP A 189 -2.35 15.58 7.02
C TRP A 189 -3.74 16.24 6.94
N LYS A 190 -4.40 16.45 8.08
CA LYS A 190 -5.73 17.09 8.15
C LYS A 190 -5.68 18.56 7.73
N TYR A 191 -4.62 19.26 8.16
CA TYR A 191 -4.40 20.66 7.82
C TYR A 191 -4.25 20.85 6.30
N HIS A 192 -3.38 20.09 5.66
CA HIS A 192 -3.22 20.16 4.21
C HIS A 192 -4.44 19.71 3.44
N LEU A 193 -5.17 18.67 3.88
CA LEU A 193 -6.42 18.26 3.26
C LEU A 193 -7.46 19.38 3.29
N GLN A 194 -7.59 20.11 4.41
CA GLN A 194 -8.51 21.25 4.50
C GLN A 194 -8.13 22.34 3.50
N HIS A 195 -6.87 22.79 3.54
CA HIS A 195 -6.46 23.98 2.78
C HIS A 195 -6.24 23.69 1.29
N LYS A 196 -5.57 22.58 0.96
CA LYS A 196 -5.14 22.30 -0.42
C LYS A 196 -6.17 21.49 -1.23
N LEU A 197 -7.05 20.74 -0.56
CA LEU A 197 -8.04 19.91 -1.25
C LEU A 197 -9.46 20.41 -1.00
N ALA A 198 -9.94 20.41 0.24
CA ALA A 198 -11.32 20.78 0.54
C ALA A 198 -11.65 22.22 0.13
N ASN A 199 -10.88 23.19 0.62
CA ASN A 199 -11.12 24.61 0.33
C ASN A 199 -10.87 24.93 -1.15
N ARG A 200 -9.74 24.47 -1.70
CA ARG A 200 -9.34 24.82 -3.07
C ARG A 200 -10.32 24.32 -4.12
N TYR A 201 -10.88 23.12 -3.93
CA TYR A 201 -11.77 22.49 -4.92
C TYR A 201 -13.23 22.46 -4.47
N GLN A 202 -13.56 23.10 -3.33
CA GLN A 202 -14.90 23.12 -2.75
C GLN A 202 -15.48 21.70 -2.57
N LEU A 203 -14.63 20.78 -2.09
CA LEU A 203 -14.97 19.38 -1.85
C LEU A 203 -15.16 19.09 -0.37
N SER A 204 -16.26 18.43 -0.02
CA SER A 204 -16.41 17.79 1.28
C SER A 204 -15.61 16.49 1.30
N VAL A 205 -14.49 16.48 2.03
CA VAL A 205 -13.52 15.37 2.04
C VAL A 205 -13.76 14.48 3.25
N THR A 206 -14.31 13.31 3.02
CA THR A 206 -14.45 12.27 4.06
C THR A 206 -13.24 11.35 4.03
N VAL A 207 -12.63 11.15 5.19
CA VAL A 207 -11.48 10.23 5.35
C VAL A 207 -11.86 9.08 6.28
N THR A 208 -11.60 7.87 5.85
CA THR A 208 -11.70 6.67 6.68
C THR A 208 -10.38 5.93 6.67
N HIS A 209 -9.85 5.65 7.86
CA HIS A 209 -8.57 4.93 7.98
C HIS A 209 -8.80 3.45 8.24
N TYR A 210 -8.04 2.61 7.53
CA TYR A 210 -7.95 1.21 7.86
C TYR A 210 -7.36 1.04 9.27
N PRO A 211 -7.79 0.02 10.02
CA PRO A 211 -7.19 -0.28 11.33
C PRO A 211 -5.66 -0.46 11.20
N PRO A 212 -4.87 -0.06 12.20
CA PRO A 212 -3.42 -0.28 12.19
C PRO A 212 -3.07 -1.75 11.88
N GLY A 213 -2.03 -1.97 11.08
CA GLY A 213 -1.59 -3.29 10.63
C GLY A 213 -2.49 -3.97 9.61
N SER A 214 -3.38 -3.23 8.96
CA SER A 214 -4.35 -3.75 7.98
C SER A 214 -4.08 -3.29 6.54
N SER A 215 -2.86 -2.81 6.24
CA SER A 215 -2.48 -2.31 4.91
C SER A 215 -2.77 -3.31 3.78
N LYS A 216 -2.61 -4.61 4.04
CA LYS A 216 -2.98 -5.65 3.06
C LYS A 216 -4.45 -5.64 2.63
N TRP A 217 -5.34 -4.96 3.38
CA TRP A 217 -6.76 -4.80 3.03
C TRP A 217 -7.03 -3.50 2.25
N ASN A 218 -6.03 -2.64 2.14
CA ASN A 218 -6.11 -1.43 1.33
C ASN A 218 -6.05 -1.84 -0.16
N PRO A 219 -7.10 -1.57 -0.97
CA PRO A 219 -7.17 -2.04 -2.36
C PRO A 219 -5.97 -1.64 -3.22
N ILE A 220 -5.39 -0.48 -2.98
CA ILE A 220 -4.25 0.04 -3.75
C ILE A 220 -3.04 -0.90 -3.73
N GLN A 221 -2.82 -1.63 -2.63
CA GLN A 221 -1.69 -2.55 -2.49
C GLN A 221 -1.74 -3.67 -3.52
N HIS A 222 -2.93 -4.25 -3.74
CA HIS A 222 -3.12 -5.40 -4.62
C HIS A 222 -3.53 -5.02 -6.03
N ARG A 223 -4.24 -3.89 -6.19
CA ARG A 223 -4.80 -3.49 -7.48
C ARG A 223 -3.88 -2.59 -8.29
N LEU A 224 -3.01 -1.82 -7.63
CA LEU A 224 -2.08 -0.91 -8.28
C LEU A 224 -0.62 -1.26 -8.01
N PHE A 225 -0.18 -1.29 -6.76
CA PHE A 225 1.24 -1.38 -6.44
C PHE A 225 1.87 -2.74 -6.78
N SER A 226 1.16 -3.86 -6.54
CA SER A 226 1.65 -5.17 -6.95
C SER A 226 1.82 -5.25 -8.47
N GLN A 227 0.82 -4.77 -9.23
CA GLN A 227 0.86 -4.79 -10.68
C GLN A 227 2.00 -3.93 -11.24
N SER A 228 2.16 -2.72 -10.70
CA SER A 228 3.28 -1.85 -11.10
C SER A 228 4.63 -2.48 -10.77
N SER A 229 4.77 -3.14 -9.61
CA SER A 229 6.04 -3.82 -9.25
C SER A 229 6.39 -4.95 -10.21
N SER A 230 5.41 -5.76 -10.62
CA SER A 230 5.62 -6.83 -11.60
C SER A 230 6.10 -6.30 -12.96
N ASN A 231 5.75 -5.05 -13.29
CA ASN A 231 6.15 -4.47 -14.58
C ASN A 231 7.65 -4.14 -14.69
N TRP A 232 8.37 -4.05 -13.57
CA TRP A 232 9.83 -3.88 -13.57
C TRP A 232 10.59 -5.00 -12.84
N GLU A 233 9.99 -6.19 -12.76
CA GLU A 233 10.67 -7.36 -12.21
C GLU A 233 12.03 -7.59 -12.90
N ALA A 234 13.06 -7.91 -12.11
CA ALA A 234 14.44 -8.13 -12.55
C ALA A 234 15.06 -6.97 -13.35
N THR A 235 14.47 -5.77 -13.34
CA THR A 235 14.98 -4.61 -14.08
C THR A 235 15.46 -3.52 -13.12
N PRO A 236 16.72 -3.07 -13.19
CA PRO A 236 17.19 -1.95 -12.38
C PRO A 236 16.53 -0.63 -12.78
N LEU A 237 16.08 0.14 -11.81
CA LEU A 237 15.46 1.46 -12.02
C LEU A 237 16.55 2.54 -12.10
N THR A 238 17.15 2.71 -13.26
CA THR A 238 18.34 3.57 -13.46
C THR A 238 18.03 5.06 -13.49
N SER A 239 16.76 5.46 -13.67
CA SER A 239 16.31 6.85 -13.58
C SER A 239 14.85 6.94 -13.08
N TYR A 240 14.44 8.12 -12.64
CA TYR A 240 13.06 8.42 -12.24
C TYR A 240 12.10 8.30 -13.42
N GLU A 241 12.51 8.75 -14.61
CA GLU A 241 11.73 8.70 -15.84
C GLU A 241 11.45 7.25 -16.25
N LEU A 242 12.47 6.38 -16.14
CA LEU A 242 12.30 4.96 -16.41
C LEU A 242 11.27 4.34 -15.48
N MET A 243 11.32 4.66 -14.18
CA MET A 243 10.33 4.19 -13.21
C MET A 243 8.92 4.71 -13.53
N VAL A 244 8.78 6.00 -13.87
CA VAL A 244 7.50 6.59 -14.28
C VAL A 244 6.94 5.90 -15.52
N ASN A 245 7.80 5.56 -16.49
CA ASN A 245 7.38 4.85 -17.70
C ASN A 245 6.89 3.43 -17.38
N TYR A 246 7.59 2.67 -16.54
CA TYR A 246 7.10 1.35 -16.08
C TYR A 246 5.76 1.44 -15.37
N ILE A 247 5.55 2.47 -14.53
CA ILE A 247 4.26 2.67 -13.88
C ILE A 247 3.17 2.98 -14.90
N ARG A 248 3.42 3.86 -15.88
CA ARG A 248 2.44 4.22 -16.93
C ARG A 248 2.04 3.06 -17.82
N THR A 249 2.97 2.17 -18.11
CA THR A 249 2.75 0.99 -18.98
C THR A 249 2.19 -0.21 -18.22
N THR A 250 1.83 -0.04 -16.95
CA THR A 250 1.21 -1.10 -16.16
C THR A 250 -0.22 -1.36 -16.66
N GLU A 251 -0.43 -2.56 -17.18
CA GLU A 251 -1.72 -3.05 -17.65
C GLU A 251 -2.05 -4.38 -16.99
N THR A 252 -3.33 -4.70 -16.89
CA THR A 252 -3.81 -5.98 -16.36
C THR A 252 -4.95 -6.52 -17.22
N SER A 253 -5.16 -7.82 -17.18
CA SER A 253 -6.32 -8.48 -17.82
C SER A 253 -7.66 -7.96 -17.32
N THR A 254 -7.69 -7.34 -16.14
CA THR A 254 -8.90 -6.73 -15.55
C THR A 254 -9.11 -5.28 -16.00
N GLY A 255 -8.30 -4.76 -16.93
CA GLY A 255 -8.45 -3.43 -17.52
C GLY A 255 -7.97 -2.28 -16.62
N LEU A 256 -7.00 -2.52 -15.71
CA LEU A 256 -6.36 -1.43 -14.97
C LEU A 256 -5.68 -0.47 -15.94
N LYS A 257 -5.96 0.83 -15.80
CA LYS A 257 -5.24 1.91 -16.48
C LYS A 257 -4.49 2.74 -15.46
N VAL A 258 -3.23 3.08 -15.75
CA VAL A 258 -2.39 3.83 -14.81
C VAL A 258 -1.82 5.08 -15.45
N CYS A 259 -1.98 6.20 -14.77
CA CYS A 259 -1.25 7.43 -15.05
C CYS A 259 -0.14 7.60 -14.01
N ALA A 260 1.00 8.13 -14.41
CA ALA A 260 2.06 8.49 -13.48
C ALA A 260 2.74 9.79 -13.87
N ARG A 261 3.21 10.52 -12.87
CA ARG A 261 3.98 11.75 -13.08
C ARG A 261 5.15 11.83 -12.12
N LEU A 262 6.29 12.31 -12.62
CA LEU A 262 7.38 12.74 -11.77
C LEU A 262 6.95 14.00 -11.01
N PHE A 263 7.23 14.04 -9.70
CA PHE A 263 6.87 15.15 -8.85
C PHE A 263 8.08 15.61 -8.02
N PRO A 264 8.97 16.42 -8.61
CA PRO A 264 10.29 16.71 -8.06
C PRO A 264 10.28 17.79 -6.97
N LYS A 265 9.11 18.20 -6.48
CA LYS A 265 8.97 19.19 -5.42
C LYS A 265 9.69 18.77 -4.14
N GLY A 266 10.46 19.68 -3.55
CA GLY A 266 11.12 19.48 -2.27
C GLY A 266 10.14 19.53 -1.08
N TYR A 267 10.33 18.64 -0.09
CA TYR A 267 9.57 18.62 1.16
C TYR A 267 10.49 18.48 2.35
N GLN A 268 10.15 19.12 3.46
CA GLN A 268 10.85 19.00 4.73
C GLN A 268 10.02 18.20 5.74
N LYS A 269 10.70 17.38 6.55
CA LYS A 269 10.07 16.65 7.66
C LYS A 269 9.93 17.55 8.88
N GLY A 270 9.07 17.15 9.82
CA GLY A 270 8.96 17.82 11.12
C GLY A 270 8.00 19.02 11.13
N GLU A 271 7.15 19.18 10.10
CA GLU A 271 6.12 20.21 10.11
C GLU A 271 5.18 20.04 11.31
N THR A 272 5.06 21.11 12.11
CA THR A 272 4.22 21.14 13.31
C THR A 272 3.01 22.02 13.06
N ILE A 273 1.82 21.53 13.36
CA ILE A 273 0.57 22.29 13.27
C ILE A 273 0.09 22.59 14.69
N SER A 274 -0.01 23.88 14.99
CA SER A 274 -0.41 24.38 16.31
C SER A 274 -1.90 24.14 16.61
N ASP A 275 -2.28 24.23 17.89
CA ASP A 275 -3.68 24.09 18.28
C ASP A 275 -4.59 25.18 17.69
N PRO A 276 -4.18 26.46 17.58
CA PRO A 276 -4.98 27.46 16.86
C PRO A 276 -5.23 27.08 15.40
N GLN A 277 -4.22 26.59 14.67
CA GLN A 277 -4.38 26.13 13.29
C GLN A 277 -5.33 24.93 13.19
N MET A 278 -5.26 24.00 14.13
CA MET A 278 -6.21 22.86 14.15
C MET A 278 -7.65 23.27 14.45
N ARG A 279 -7.89 24.31 15.27
CA ARG A 279 -9.23 24.84 15.56
C ARG A 279 -9.87 25.53 14.36
N GLN A 280 -9.10 25.97 13.38
CA GLN A 280 -9.62 26.58 12.14
C GLN A 280 -10.15 25.55 11.15
N LEU A 281 -9.92 24.26 11.36
CA LEU A 281 -10.39 23.21 10.45
C LEU A 281 -11.89 22.97 10.66
N LEU A 282 -12.66 22.92 9.58
CA LEU A 282 -14.05 22.49 9.58
C LEU A 282 -14.14 20.96 9.61
N LEU A 283 -13.61 20.37 10.68
CA LEU A 283 -13.46 18.94 10.86
C LEU A 283 -14.57 18.37 11.74
N THR A 284 -15.43 17.55 11.15
CA THR A 284 -16.47 16.79 11.86
C THR A 284 -16.05 15.34 12.03
N ARG A 285 -15.93 14.90 13.29
CA ARG A 285 -15.64 13.51 13.62
C ARG A 285 -16.90 12.66 13.54
N HIS A 286 -16.78 11.45 13.00
CA HIS A 286 -17.93 10.55 12.90
C HIS A 286 -18.20 9.81 14.23
N LYS A 287 -19.44 9.43 14.48
CA LYS A 287 -19.83 8.66 15.69
C LYS A 287 -19.09 7.31 15.78
N THR A 288 -18.84 6.67 14.65
CA THR A 288 -18.09 5.40 14.59
C THR A 288 -16.60 5.67 14.58
N LEU A 289 -15.91 5.30 15.65
CA LEU A 289 -14.44 5.40 15.79
C LEU A 289 -13.88 6.77 15.33
N PRO A 290 -14.22 7.85 16.07
CA PRO A 290 -13.93 9.24 15.68
C PRO A 290 -12.45 9.54 15.47
N GLY A 291 -11.55 8.71 16.00
CA GLY A 291 -10.11 8.83 15.75
C GLY A 291 -9.68 8.41 14.34
N TRP A 292 -10.52 7.62 13.65
CA TRP A 292 -10.21 7.07 12.32
C TRP A 292 -11.12 7.59 11.21
N ASN A 293 -12.24 8.22 11.56
CA ASN A 293 -13.27 8.63 10.62
C ASN A 293 -13.69 10.08 10.86
N TYR A 294 -13.56 10.89 9.83
CA TYR A 294 -13.92 12.32 9.89
C TYR A 294 -14.22 12.87 8.50
N THR A 295 -14.90 14.01 8.45
CA THR A 295 -15.14 14.80 7.24
C THR A 295 -14.57 16.20 7.45
N LEU A 296 -13.91 16.73 6.43
CA LEU A 296 -13.47 18.11 6.29
C LEU A 296 -14.39 18.78 5.27
N THR A 297 -15.14 19.79 5.69
CA THR A 297 -15.97 20.58 4.79
C THR A 297 -15.22 21.83 4.35
N PRO A 298 -15.39 22.30 3.10
CA PRO A 298 -14.74 23.54 2.66
C PRO A 298 -15.27 24.74 3.43
N HIS A 299 -14.42 25.74 3.62
CA HIS A 299 -14.88 27.05 4.03
C HIS A 299 -15.71 27.64 2.89
N LYS A 300 -16.81 28.32 3.24
CA LYS A 300 -17.57 29.09 2.25
C LYS A 300 -16.67 30.20 1.70
N MET A 301 -16.59 30.30 0.40
CA MET A 301 -16.01 31.46 -0.26
C MET A 301 -16.91 32.68 -0.06
#